data_e94294100dd2715157101b6adce704ec
#
_entry.id   e94294100dd2715157101b6adce704ec
#
_cell.length_a   1.000
_cell.length_b   1.000
_cell.length_c   1.000
_cell.angle_alpha   90.00
_cell.angle_beta   90.00
_cell.angle_gamma   90.00
#
_symmetry.space_group_name_H-M   'P 1'
#
loop_
_entity.id
_entity.type
_entity.pdbx_description
1 polymer ?
#
loop_
_entity_poly.entity_id
_entity_poly.type
_entity_poly.pdbx_seq_one_letter_code
_entity_poly.pdbx_strand_id
1 'polypeptide(L)' 'MDVRSPAVGKVLRLSLAPGARVERGQEIMVIESMKVEIPIKAGAGGTLREFRVGEGDQIQRNMVLAVLDG' A
#
# COMPACT_ATOMS: atom_id res chain seq x y z
N MET A 1 -5.65 7.55 8.11
CA MET A 1 -5.17 8.03 6.79
C MET A 1 -5.26 6.89 5.80
N ASP A 2 -5.95 7.11 4.72
CA ASP A 2 -6.05 6.10 3.66
C ASP A 2 -4.85 6.18 2.73
N VAL A 3 -4.31 5.02 2.39
CA VAL A 3 -3.26 4.90 1.38
C VAL A 3 -3.94 4.45 0.08
N ARG A 4 -3.85 5.28 -0.96
CA ARG A 4 -4.56 5.02 -2.22
C ARG A 4 -3.60 4.67 -3.33
N SER A 5 -4.11 3.89 -4.28
CA SER A 5 -3.32 3.46 -5.43
C SER A 5 -3.12 4.61 -6.41
N PRO A 6 -1.88 4.83 -6.90
CA PRO A 6 -1.62 5.83 -7.93
C PRO A 6 -1.95 5.35 -9.33
N ALA A 7 -2.22 4.06 -9.51
CA ALA A 7 -2.37 3.49 -10.84
C ALA A 7 -3.26 2.25 -10.82
N VAL A 8 -3.69 1.82 -12.01
CA VAL A 8 -4.34 0.53 -12.23
C VAL A 8 -3.26 -0.53 -12.29
N GLY A 9 -3.47 -1.67 -11.61
CA GLY A 9 -2.49 -2.74 -11.65
C GLY A 9 -2.85 -3.90 -10.74
N LYS A 10 -1.83 -4.51 -10.18
CA LYS A 10 -1.96 -5.69 -9.34
C LYS A 10 -1.02 -5.57 -8.15
N VAL A 11 -1.45 -6.07 -7.00
CA VAL A 11 -0.61 -6.14 -5.80
C VAL A 11 0.41 -7.26 -5.97
N LEU A 12 1.70 -6.92 -5.93
CA LEU A 12 2.76 -7.92 -6.02
C LEU A 12 3.09 -8.49 -4.65
N ARG A 13 3.27 -7.63 -3.65
CA ARG A 13 3.59 -8.08 -2.30
C ARG A 13 3.22 -7.04 -1.27
N LEU A 14 2.98 -7.50 -0.06
CA LEU A 14 2.78 -6.67 1.11
C LEU A 14 4.10 -6.68 1.89
N SER A 15 4.65 -5.50 2.16
CA SER A 15 5.97 -5.37 2.79
C SER A 15 5.93 -5.43 4.31
N LEU A 16 4.75 -5.24 4.89
CA LEU A 16 4.53 -5.18 6.33
C LEU A 16 3.29 -5.98 6.70
N ALA A 17 3.09 -6.17 7.99
CA ALA A 17 1.87 -6.77 8.51
C ALA A 17 1.06 -5.75 9.30
N PRO A 18 -0.27 -5.93 9.45
CA PRO A 18 -1.07 -5.09 10.32
C PRO A 18 -0.50 -5.02 11.73
N GLY A 19 -0.52 -3.84 12.32
CA GLY A 19 0.08 -3.58 13.62
C GLY A 19 1.50 -3.03 13.55
N ALA A 20 2.14 -3.10 12.39
CA ALA A 20 3.50 -2.60 12.22
C ALA A 20 3.54 -1.08 12.31
N ARG A 21 4.58 -0.56 12.95
CA ARG A 21 4.84 0.86 12.94
C ARG A 21 5.50 1.25 11.64
N VAL A 22 5.07 2.40 11.07
CA VAL A 22 5.63 2.89 9.81
C VAL A 22 6.16 4.31 9.99
N GLU A 23 7.19 4.61 9.23
CA GLU A 23 7.76 5.94 9.12
C GLU A 23 7.33 6.55 7.80
N ARG A 24 7.27 7.88 7.74
CA ARG A 24 7.01 8.57 6.49
C ARG A 24 8.04 8.16 5.45
N GLY A 25 7.58 7.81 4.25
CA GLY A 25 8.43 7.37 3.16
C GLY A 25 8.78 5.89 3.17
N GLN A 26 8.36 5.16 4.20
CA GLN A 26 8.63 3.72 4.28
C GLN A 26 7.74 2.96 3.31
N GLU A 27 8.30 1.93 2.66
CA GLU A 27 7.53 1.08 1.76
C GLU A 27 6.52 0.24 2.55
N ILE A 28 5.26 0.27 2.10
CA ILE A 28 4.18 -0.52 2.69
C ILE A 28 3.88 -1.75 1.86
N MET A 29 3.90 -1.59 0.55
CA MET A 29 3.61 -2.65 -0.39
C MET A 29 4.19 -2.30 -1.75
N VAL A 30 4.19 -3.25 -2.66
CA VAL A 30 4.61 -3.04 -4.04
C VAL A 30 3.49 -3.49 -4.96
N ILE A 31 3.16 -2.64 -5.93
CA ILE A 31 2.22 -2.96 -6.99
C ILE A 31 2.93 -3.04 -8.32
N GLU A 32 2.30 -3.72 -9.29
CA GLU A 32 2.77 -3.73 -10.67
C GLU A 32 1.74 -3.01 -11.52
N SER A 33 2.18 -2.07 -12.32
CA SER A 33 1.34 -1.38 -13.29
C SER A 33 2.12 -1.30 -14.61
N MET A 34 1.53 -1.80 -15.68
CA MET A 34 2.15 -1.79 -17.00
C MET A 34 3.57 -2.39 -16.99
N LYS A 35 3.74 -3.50 -16.27
CA LYS A 35 5.01 -4.23 -16.12
C LYS A 35 6.09 -3.46 -15.38
N VAL A 36 5.72 -2.40 -14.69
CA VAL A 36 6.63 -1.61 -13.85
C VAL A 36 6.24 -1.83 -12.40
N GLU A 37 7.23 -2.12 -11.55
CA GLU A 37 7.01 -2.24 -10.12
C GLU A 37 7.04 -0.86 -9.48
N ILE A 38 5.99 -0.58 -8.70
CA ILE A 38 5.82 0.71 -8.03
C ILE A 38 5.72 0.47 -6.53
N PRO A 39 6.69 0.97 -5.74
CA PRO A 39 6.56 0.89 -4.29
C PRO A 39 5.54 1.90 -3.80
N ILE A 40 4.67 1.47 -2.91
CA ILE A 40 3.69 2.33 -2.25
C ILE A 40 4.26 2.69 -0.89
N LYS A 41 4.45 3.98 -0.65
CA LYS A 41 5.12 4.47 0.55
C LYS A 41 4.15 5.20 1.46
N ALA A 42 4.43 5.15 2.76
CA ALA A 42 3.63 5.87 3.75
C ALA A 42 3.78 7.38 3.56
N GLY A 43 2.67 8.09 3.52
CA GLY A 43 2.67 9.55 3.43
C GLY A 43 2.90 10.23 4.78
N ALA A 44 2.84 9.47 5.88
CA ALA A 44 3.04 9.96 7.22
C ALA A 44 3.44 8.80 8.12
N GLY A 45 4.05 9.11 9.26
CA GLY A 45 4.34 8.09 10.27
C GLY A 45 3.07 7.67 11.00
N GLY A 46 3.09 6.46 11.55
CA GLY A 46 1.96 5.93 12.30
C GLY A 46 2.02 4.42 12.41
N THR A 47 0.84 3.80 12.54
CA THR A 47 0.72 2.35 12.63
C THR A 47 -0.13 1.85 11.48
N LEU A 48 0.31 0.79 10.82
CA LEU A 48 -0.49 0.15 9.79
C LEU A 48 -1.67 -0.56 10.45
N ARG A 49 -2.87 -0.07 10.21
CA ARG A 49 -4.08 -0.61 10.81
C ARG A 49 -4.54 -1.86 10.08
N GLU A 50 -4.65 -1.78 8.77
CA GLU A 50 -5.11 -2.90 7.95
C GLU A 50 -4.74 -2.68 6.49
N PHE A 51 -4.67 -3.79 5.75
CA PHE A 51 -4.70 -3.76 4.29
C PHE A 51 -6.14 -3.98 3.83
N ARG A 52 -6.54 -3.30 2.76
CA ARG A 52 -7.84 -3.49 2.11
C ARG A 52 -7.73 -4.42 0.92
N VAL A 53 -6.54 -4.84 0.57
CA VAL A 53 -6.25 -5.72 -0.57
C VAL A 53 -5.22 -6.76 -0.15
N GLY A 54 -5.12 -7.83 -0.91
CA GLY A 54 -4.14 -8.89 -0.71
C GLY A 54 -3.25 -9.07 -1.93
N GLU A 55 -2.19 -9.86 -1.75
CA GLU A 55 -1.28 -10.17 -2.86
C GLU A 55 -2.04 -10.84 -3.99
N GLY A 56 -1.78 -10.38 -5.22
CA GLY A 56 -2.43 -10.86 -6.41
C GLY A 56 -3.71 -10.14 -6.78
N ASP A 57 -4.26 -9.30 -5.90
CA ASP A 57 -5.49 -8.58 -6.18
C ASP A 57 -5.31 -7.54 -7.28
N GLN A 58 -6.35 -7.39 -8.10
CA GLN A 58 -6.43 -6.30 -9.07
C GLN A 58 -6.80 -5.02 -8.35
N ILE A 59 -6.17 -3.91 -8.74
CA ILE A 59 -6.43 -2.63 -8.10
C ILE A 59 -6.70 -1.55 -9.14
N GLN A 60 -7.51 -0.57 -8.74
CA GLN A 60 -7.86 0.58 -9.56
C GLN A 60 -7.18 1.82 -9.03
N ARG A 61 -7.02 2.83 -9.88
CA ARG A 61 -6.52 4.14 -9.44
C ARG A 61 -7.44 4.69 -8.34
N ASN A 62 -6.85 5.26 -7.31
CA ASN A 62 -7.53 5.86 -6.17
C ASN A 62 -8.19 4.87 -5.21
N MET A 63 -8.09 3.58 -5.49
CA MET A 63 -8.60 2.55 -4.58
C MET A 63 -7.81 2.61 -3.27
N VAL A 64 -8.50 2.45 -2.14
CA VAL A 64 -7.83 2.38 -0.84
C VAL A 64 -7.14 1.04 -0.72
N LEU A 65 -5.83 1.07 -0.52
CA LEU A 65 -4.99 -0.14 -0.40
C LEU A 65 -4.74 -0.51 1.05
N ALA A 66 -4.62 0.49 1.90
CA ALA A 66 -4.29 0.30 3.31
C ALA A 66 -4.78 1.48 4.12
N VAL A 67 -4.86 1.30 5.44
CA VAL A 67 -5.26 2.35 6.37
C VAL A 67 -4.18 2.49 7.44
N LEU A 68 -3.72 3.71 7.65
CA LEU A 68 -2.76 4.06 8.69
C LEU A 68 -3.45 4.83 9.80
N ASP A 69 -3.08 4.53 11.04
CA ASP A 69 -3.46 5.33 12.22
C ASP A 69 -2.25 6.16 12.60
N GLY A 70 -2.46 7.44 12.72
CA GLY A 70 -1.38 8.38 13.02
C GLY A 70 -1.22 8.73 14.49
#